data_7fed57e30f9166bdd926bbbee8f85296
#
_entry.id   7fed57e30f9166bdd926bbbee8f85296
#
_cell.length_a   1.000
_cell.length_b   1.000
_cell.length_c   1.000
_cell.angle_alpha   90.00
_cell.angle_beta   90.00
_cell.angle_gamma   90.00
#
_symmetry.space_group_name_H-M   'P 1'
#
loop_
_entity.id
_entity.type
_entity.pdbx_description
1 polymer ?
#
loop_
_entity_poly.entity_id
_entity_poly.type
_entity_poly.pdbx_seq_one_letter_code
_entity_poly.pdbx_strand_id
1 'polypeptide(L)'
;DQISEKLGSEGHFEPLYLTSGLYYYFLHHAHDDYLFLRPYLMFFPDGDKPTGLNYLERMSKAKDVSLRNEGHYFLLRIYYDLEKDYVKSRSHVNALLDRHPDNLIYRLFSYKIEVALGDEVQTEQERQLYLGSISRNSELDSDEKEFYQGLLDED
;
A
#
# COMPACT_ATOMS: atom_id res chain seq x y z
N ASP A 1 21.60 7.16 10.39
CA ASP A 1 21.97 8.40 9.66
C ASP A 1 23.45 8.48 9.31
N GLN A 2 24.40 8.08 10.19
CA GLN A 2 25.84 8.09 9.87
C GLN A 2 26.25 7.07 8.80
N ILE A 3 25.49 6.04 8.57
CA ILE A 3 25.76 5.01 7.55
C ILE A 3 25.37 5.53 6.16
N SER A 4 24.24 6.23 6.03
CA SER A 4 23.78 6.80 4.76
C SER A 4 24.67 7.94 4.27
N GLU A 5 25.26 8.71 5.19
CA GLU A 5 26.16 9.81 4.87
C GLU A 5 27.56 9.33 4.43
N LYS A 6 28.01 8.17 4.93
CA LYS A 6 29.31 7.57 4.55
C LYS A 6 29.34 6.82 3.22
N LEU A 7 28.19 6.45 2.67
CA LEU A 7 28.09 5.57 1.51
C LEU A 7 27.74 6.31 0.21
N GLY A 8 27.51 7.62 0.26
CA GLY A 8 27.71 8.62 -0.79
C GLY A 8 27.21 8.34 -2.20
N SER A 9 26.19 7.52 -2.44
CA SER A 9 25.57 7.42 -3.75
C SER A 9 24.07 7.13 -3.64
N GLU A 10 23.29 8.04 -4.18
CA GLU A 10 21.85 8.16 -4.06
C GLU A 10 21.00 6.96 -4.54
N GLY A 11 21.57 5.93 -5.13
CA GLY A 11 20.81 4.82 -5.72
C GLY A 11 20.95 3.47 -5.02
N HIS A 12 21.98 3.26 -4.18
CA HIS A 12 22.27 1.95 -3.62
C HIS A 12 21.51 1.64 -2.32
N PHE A 13 20.77 2.61 -1.75
CA PHE A 13 20.10 2.48 -0.46
C PHE A 13 18.56 2.53 -0.54
N GLU A 14 17.99 2.67 -1.72
CA GLU A 14 16.53 2.67 -1.88
C GLU A 14 15.86 1.46 -1.19
N PRO A 15 16.36 0.20 -1.32
CA PRO A 15 15.76 -0.94 -0.61
C PRO A 15 15.78 -0.83 0.92
N LEU A 16 16.79 -0.13 1.49
CA LEU A 16 16.85 0.08 2.93
C LEU A 16 15.76 1.00 3.44
N TYR A 17 15.30 1.97 2.64
CA TYR A 17 14.17 2.82 3.02
C TYR A 17 12.88 2.03 3.15
N LEU A 18 12.67 1.01 2.31
CA LEU A 18 11.50 0.16 2.41
C LEU A 18 11.51 -0.64 3.72
N THR A 19 12.58 -1.39 3.95
CA THR A 19 12.69 -2.23 5.15
C THR A 19 12.69 -1.41 6.44
N SER A 20 13.41 -0.29 6.47
CA SER A 20 13.43 0.61 7.62
C SER A 20 12.08 1.30 7.83
N GLY A 21 11.42 1.71 6.74
CA GLY A 21 10.11 2.34 6.81
C GLY A 21 9.07 1.42 7.43
N LEU A 22 8.99 0.18 6.93
CA LEU A 22 8.11 -0.85 7.47
C LEU A 22 8.46 -1.18 8.93
N TYR A 23 9.75 -1.34 9.23
CA TYR A 23 10.21 -1.62 10.60
C TYR A 23 9.77 -0.54 11.58
N TYR A 24 10.08 0.73 11.35
CA TYR A 24 9.72 1.82 12.24
C TYR A 24 8.21 1.98 12.37
N TYR A 25 7.47 1.85 11.27
CA TYR A 25 6.02 1.97 11.28
C TYR A 25 5.35 0.85 12.07
N PHE A 26 5.65 -0.42 11.74
CA PHE A 26 4.99 -1.55 12.38
C PHE A 26 5.43 -1.76 13.82
N LEU A 27 6.67 -1.43 14.17
CA LEU A 27 7.11 -1.51 15.56
C LEU A 27 6.38 -0.51 16.45
N HIS A 28 6.15 0.73 15.97
CA HIS A 28 5.31 1.71 16.65
C HIS A 28 3.88 1.17 16.84
N HIS A 29 3.28 0.69 15.76
CA HIS A 29 1.92 0.14 15.78
C HIS A 29 1.80 -1.08 16.72
N ALA A 30 2.80 -1.96 16.73
CA ALA A 30 2.84 -3.12 17.62
C ALA A 30 2.91 -2.72 19.11
N HIS A 31 3.61 -1.64 19.45
CA HIS A 31 3.66 -1.12 20.82
C HIS A 31 2.30 -0.60 21.29
N ASP A 32 1.52 0.01 20.41
CA ASP A 32 0.25 0.62 20.77
C ASP A 32 -0.90 -0.42 20.80
N ASP A 33 -0.95 -1.31 19.82
CA ASP A 33 -2.10 -2.21 19.64
C ASP A 33 -1.95 -3.55 20.37
N TYR A 34 -0.72 -4.01 20.61
CA TYR A 34 -0.48 -5.34 21.20
C TYR A 34 0.20 -5.24 22.56
N LEU A 35 -0.56 -4.86 23.58
CA LEU A 35 -0.07 -4.69 24.98
C LEU A 35 0.64 -5.93 25.51
N PHE A 36 0.25 -7.13 25.09
CA PHE A 36 0.88 -8.38 25.53
C PHE A 36 2.28 -8.60 24.94
N LEU A 37 2.64 -7.90 23.86
CA LEU A 37 3.97 -7.97 23.25
C LEU A 37 4.96 -6.99 23.91
N ARG A 38 4.50 -6.03 24.69
CA ARG A 38 5.36 -5.00 25.32
C ARG A 38 6.57 -5.57 26.06
N PRO A 39 6.48 -6.68 26.85
CA PRO A 39 7.65 -7.23 27.54
C PRO A 39 8.73 -7.73 26.57
N TYR A 40 8.36 -8.13 25.36
CA TYR A 40 9.29 -8.57 24.31
C TYR A 40 9.80 -7.37 23.51
N LEU A 41 8.95 -6.38 23.26
CA LEU A 41 9.28 -5.19 22.48
C LEU A 41 10.24 -4.25 23.20
N MET A 42 10.33 -4.29 24.54
CA MET A 42 11.28 -3.50 25.30
C MET A 42 12.76 -3.77 25.01
N PHE A 43 13.07 -4.88 24.31
CA PHE A 43 14.43 -5.19 23.82
C PHE A 43 14.73 -4.62 22.43
N PHE A 44 13.74 -4.04 21.77
CA PHE A 44 13.88 -3.41 20.46
C PHE A 44 13.83 -1.89 20.60
N PRO A 45 14.51 -1.14 19.72
CA PRO A 45 14.35 0.31 19.66
C PRO A 45 12.90 0.70 19.48
N ASP A 46 12.50 1.82 20.05
CA ASP A 46 11.13 2.33 19.87
C ASP A 46 10.82 2.56 18.40
N GLY A 47 9.62 2.16 17.99
CA GLY A 47 9.11 2.48 16.68
C GLY A 47 8.82 3.98 16.54
N ASP A 48 8.93 4.51 15.34
CA ASP A 48 8.62 5.89 15.02
C ASP A 48 7.79 5.96 13.74
N LYS A 49 6.48 6.06 13.93
CA LYS A 49 5.51 6.12 12.83
C LYS A 49 5.80 7.24 11.81
N PRO A 50 6.05 8.50 12.22
CA PRO A 50 6.41 9.56 11.28
C PRO A 50 7.66 9.25 10.46
N THR A 51 8.69 8.72 11.08
CA THR A 51 9.93 8.31 10.38
C THR A 51 9.66 7.15 9.43
N GLY A 52 8.87 6.14 9.87
CA GLY A 52 8.47 5.02 9.01
C GLY A 52 7.74 5.48 7.77
N LEU A 53 6.70 6.30 7.91
CA LEU A 53 5.96 6.86 6.79
C LEU A 53 6.85 7.71 5.86
N ASN A 54 7.76 8.53 6.40
CA ASN A 54 8.67 9.33 5.58
C ASN A 54 9.59 8.46 4.72
N TYR A 55 10.09 7.34 5.26
CA TYR A 55 10.91 6.41 4.46
C TYR A 55 10.11 5.76 3.34
N LEU A 56 8.87 5.33 3.60
CA LEU A 56 7.98 4.79 2.57
C LEU A 56 7.62 5.84 1.51
N GLU A 57 7.39 7.10 1.90
CA GLU A 57 7.17 8.22 0.99
C GLU A 57 8.41 8.50 0.09
N ARG A 58 9.62 8.31 0.61
CA ARG A 58 10.83 8.37 -0.21
C ARG A 58 10.87 7.23 -1.21
N MET A 59 10.48 6.02 -0.78
CA MET A 59 10.40 4.85 -1.66
C MET A 59 9.41 5.06 -2.79
N SER A 60 8.24 5.64 -2.53
CA SER A 60 7.26 5.94 -3.57
C SER A 60 7.76 6.92 -4.64
N LYS A 61 8.93 7.55 -4.42
CA LYS A 61 9.62 8.47 -5.35
C LYS A 61 10.94 7.90 -5.88
N ALA A 62 11.22 6.62 -5.61
CA ALA A 62 12.46 5.96 -6.04
C ALA A 62 12.62 5.99 -7.56
N LYS A 63 13.88 6.02 -8.03
CA LYS A 63 14.19 5.94 -9.46
C LYS A 63 13.87 4.56 -10.02
N ASP A 64 14.15 3.52 -9.24
CA ASP A 64 13.77 2.16 -9.58
C ASP A 64 12.25 2.01 -9.56
N VAL A 65 11.70 1.52 -10.67
CA VAL A 65 10.24 1.40 -10.86
C VAL A 65 9.62 0.37 -9.93
N SER A 66 10.31 -0.74 -9.67
CA SER A 66 9.82 -1.80 -8.79
C SER A 66 9.72 -1.31 -7.37
N LEU A 67 10.80 -0.74 -6.84
CA LEU A 67 10.84 -0.18 -5.50
C LEU A 67 9.81 0.95 -5.31
N ARG A 68 9.64 1.79 -6.33
CA ARG A 68 8.62 2.85 -6.31
C ARG A 68 7.21 2.28 -6.24
N ASN A 69 6.90 1.25 -7.00
CA ASN A 69 5.60 0.58 -6.94
C ASN A 69 5.37 -0.10 -5.58
N GLU A 70 6.39 -0.73 -5.01
CA GLU A 70 6.32 -1.29 -3.66
C GLU A 70 6.06 -0.20 -2.62
N GLY A 71 6.75 0.94 -2.71
CA GLY A 71 6.51 2.10 -1.84
C GLY A 71 5.06 2.58 -1.89
N HIS A 72 4.51 2.75 -3.10
CA HIS A 72 3.10 3.10 -3.27
C HIS A 72 2.16 2.02 -2.73
N TYR A 73 2.46 0.75 -2.96
CA TYR A 73 1.61 -0.35 -2.50
C TYR A 73 1.55 -0.45 -0.97
N PHE A 74 2.69 -0.33 -0.28
CA PHE A 74 2.70 -0.33 1.17
C PHE A 74 2.00 0.90 1.76
N LEU A 75 2.18 2.09 1.19
CA LEU A 75 1.46 3.28 1.62
C LEU A 75 -0.05 3.17 1.37
N LEU A 76 -0.46 2.63 0.21
CA LEU A 76 -1.85 2.31 -0.08
C LEU A 76 -2.46 1.46 1.06
N ARG A 77 -1.78 0.34 1.39
CA ARG A 77 -2.27 -0.60 2.40
C ARG A 77 -2.28 0.02 3.81
N ILE A 78 -1.22 0.73 4.19
CA ILE A 78 -1.13 1.39 5.49
C ILE A 78 -2.26 2.42 5.64
N TYR A 79 -2.44 3.30 4.66
CA TYR A 79 -3.49 4.32 4.74
C TYR A 79 -4.90 3.73 4.66
N TYR A 80 -5.09 2.65 3.93
CA TYR A 80 -6.39 1.97 3.85
C TYR A 80 -6.70 1.15 5.10
N ASP A 81 -5.80 0.21 5.47
CA ASP A 81 -6.08 -0.81 6.47
C ASP A 81 -5.89 -0.30 7.91
N LEU A 82 -4.89 0.56 8.15
CA LEU A 82 -4.46 0.94 9.50
C LEU A 82 -4.84 2.38 9.85
N GLU A 83 -4.52 3.34 8.99
CA GLU A 83 -4.76 4.76 9.25
C GLU A 83 -6.21 5.19 8.92
N LYS A 84 -6.92 4.42 8.09
CA LYS A 84 -8.24 4.78 7.56
C LYS A 84 -8.28 6.15 6.87
N ASP A 85 -7.12 6.60 6.36
CA ASP A 85 -6.97 7.81 5.55
C ASP A 85 -7.19 7.46 4.07
N TYR A 86 -8.44 7.29 3.69
CA TYR A 86 -8.83 6.87 2.34
C TYR A 86 -8.44 7.90 1.27
N VAL A 87 -8.31 9.17 1.61
CA VAL A 87 -7.88 10.21 0.67
C VAL A 87 -6.42 10.00 0.27
N LYS A 88 -5.53 9.74 1.24
CA LYS A 88 -4.14 9.40 0.94
C LYS A 88 -4.03 8.05 0.25
N SER A 89 -4.78 7.06 0.72
CA SER A 89 -4.85 5.73 0.08
C SER A 89 -5.17 5.85 -1.41
N ARG A 90 -6.19 6.68 -1.77
CA ARG A 90 -6.58 6.97 -3.16
C ARG A 90 -5.43 7.53 -4.00
N SER A 91 -4.63 8.43 -3.44
CA SER A 91 -3.49 9.00 -4.18
C SER A 91 -2.46 7.94 -4.57
N HIS A 92 -2.23 6.96 -3.69
CA HIS A 92 -1.27 5.88 -3.95
C HIS A 92 -1.81 4.82 -4.91
N VAL A 93 -3.10 4.44 -4.80
CA VAL A 93 -3.68 3.50 -5.77
C VAL A 93 -3.73 4.09 -7.18
N ASN A 94 -4.03 5.38 -7.32
CA ASN A 94 -4.00 6.05 -8.61
C ASN A 94 -2.62 6.01 -9.24
N ALA A 95 -1.55 6.30 -8.48
CA ALA A 95 -0.17 6.22 -8.96
C ALA A 95 0.23 4.79 -9.41
N LEU A 96 -0.35 3.75 -8.82
CA LEU A 96 -0.17 2.36 -9.25
C LEU A 96 -0.98 2.06 -10.53
N LEU A 97 -2.22 2.53 -10.60
CA LEU A 97 -3.10 2.33 -11.75
C LEU A 97 -2.64 3.08 -13.00
N ASP A 98 -1.98 4.23 -12.86
CA ASP A 98 -1.35 4.94 -13.98
C ASP A 98 -0.35 4.08 -14.75
N ARG A 99 0.27 3.11 -14.08
CA ARG A 99 1.26 2.19 -14.67
C ARG A 99 0.72 0.82 -14.97
N HIS A 100 -0.24 0.37 -14.17
CA HIS A 100 -0.83 -0.97 -14.21
C HIS A 100 -2.34 -0.87 -14.24
N PRO A 101 -2.94 -0.29 -15.31
CA PRO A 101 -4.36 0.06 -15.35
C PRO A 101 -5.31 -1.14 -15.24
N ASP A 102 -4.86 -2.33 -15.61
CA ASP A 102 -5.66 -3.55 -15.58
C ASP A 102 -5.29 -4.48 -14.40
N ASN A 103 -4.46 -4.02 -13.45
CA ASN A 103 -4.15 -4.80 -12.26
C ASN A 103 -5.39 -4.93 -11.36
N LEU A 104 -5.89 -6.15 -11.20
CA LEU A 104 -7.15 -6.42 -10.50
C LEU A 104 -7.11 -6.03 -9.03
N ILE A 105 -5.98 -6.23 -8.36
CA ILE A 105 -5.84 -5.85 -6.94
C ILE A 105 -5.92 -4.33 -6.78
N TYR A 106 -5.23 -3.57 -7.64
CA TYR A 106 -5.27 -2.10 -7.57
C TYR A 106 -6.67 -1.57 -7.93
N ARG A 107 -7.34 -2.15 -8.91
CA ARG A 107 -8.73 -1.82 -9.25
C ARG A 107 -9.69 -2.11 -8.11
N LEU A 108 -9.54 -3.26 -7.44
CA LEU A 108 -10.34 -3.60 -6.27
C LEU A 108 -10.15 -2.58 -5.13
N PHE A 109 -8.90 -2.20 -4.86
CA PHE A 109 -8.63 -1.17 -3.85
C PHE A 109 -9.21 0.19 -4.24
N SER A 110 -9.13 0.58 -5.52
CA SER A 110 -9.75 1.81 -6.00
C SER A 110 -11.25 1.81 -5.73
N TYR A 111 -11.95 0.74 -6.08
CA TYR A 111 -13.37 0.56 -5.76
C TYR A 111 -13.64 0.65 -4.25
N LYS A 112 -12.95 -0.15 -3.42
CA LYS A 112 -13.17 -0.17 -1.96
C LYS A 112 -12.88 1.19 -1.30
N ILE A 113 -11.94 1.96 -1.82
CA ILE A 113 -11.63 3.31 -1.36
C ILE A 113 -12.80 4.26 -1.66
N GLU A 114 -13.39 4.23 -2.85
CA GLU A 114 -14.52 5.09 -3.19
C GLU A 114 -15.78 4.72 -2.39
N VAL A 115 -16.01 3.42 -2.13
CA VAL A 115 -17.04 2.98 -1.18
C VAL A 115 -16.81 3.61 0.21
N ALA A 116 -15.59 3.55 0.72
CA ALA A 116 -15.26 4.08 2.05
C ALA A 116 -15.33 5.62 2.11
N LEU A 117 -15.12 6.31 0.99
CA LEU A 117 -15.28 7.77 0.87
C LEU A 117 -16.74 8.21 0.70
N GLY A 118 -17.65 7.27 0.36
CA GLY A 118 -19.06 7.55 0.16
C GLY A 118 -19.40 8.30 -1.15
N ASP A 119 -18.52 8.24 -2.15
CA ASP A 119 -18.79 8.82 -3.47
C ASP A 119 -19.46 7.78 -4.37
N GLU A 120 -20.78 7.76 -4.39
CA GLU A 120 -21.58 6.79 -5.14
C GLU A 120 -21.27 6.79 -6.64
N VAL A 121 -21.01 7.96 -7.22
CA VAL A 121 -20.73 8.09 -8.66
C VAL A 121 -19.37 7.47 -8.99
N GLN A 122 -18.35 7.79 -8.22
CA GLN A 122 -17.01 7.21 -8.41
C GLN A 122 -17.00 5.72 -8.08
N THR A 123 -17.72 5.31 -7.03
CA THR A 123 -17.87 3.88 -6.67
C THR A 123 -18.40 3.07 -7.85
N GLU A 124 -19.50 3.49 -8.49
CA GLU A 124 -20.05 2.76 -9.64
C GLU A 124 -19.10 2.79 -10.85
N GLN A 125 -18.41 3.90 -11.07
CA GLN A 125 -17.40 4.00 -12.13
C GLN A 125 -16.24 3.01 -11.90
N GLU A 126 -15.67 2.97 -10.71
CA GLU A 126 -14.57 2.04 -10.38
C GLU A 126 -15.03 0.58 -10.39
N ARG A 127 -16.26 0.31 -9.97
CA ARG A 127 -16.88 -1.01 -10.08
C ARG A 127 -16.91 -1.50 -11.53
N GLN A 128 -17.37 -0.66 -12.47
CA GLN A 128 -17.41 -1.01 -13.89
C GLN A 128 -16.02 -1.22 -14.48
N LEU A 129 -15.04 -0.41 -14.07
CA LEU A 129 -13.64 -0.57 -14.50
C LEU A 129 -13.06 -1.90 -14.01
N TYR A 130 -13.31 -2.26 -12.75
CA TYR A 130 -12.88 -3.53 -12.17
C TYR A 130 -13.49 -4.73 -12.89
N LEU A 131 -14.81 -4.76 -13.06
CA LEU A 131 -15.50 -5.83 -13.78
C LEU A 131 -15.04 -5.93 -15.25
N GLY A 132 -14.80 -4.78 -15.87
CA GLY A 132 -14.24 -4.74 -17.23
C GLY A 132 -12.84 -5.33 -17.32
N SER A 133 -11.99 -5.09 -16.32
CA SER A 133 -10.64 -5.68 -16.26
C SER A 133 -10.69 -7.18 -16.05
N ILE A 134 -11.57 -7.72 -15.22
CA ILE A 134 -11.79 -9.16 -15.05
C ILE A 134 -12.25 -9.78 -16.38
N SER A 135 -13.25 -9.17 -17.04
CA SER A 135 -13.81 -9.71 -18.29
C SER A 135 -12.76 -9.80 -19.41
N ARG A 136 -11.92 -8.77 -19.55
CA ARG A 136 -10.87 -8.71 -20.58
C ARG A 136 -9.67 -9.57 -20.28
N ASN A 137 -9.48 -10.01 -19.04
CA ASN A 137 -8.33 -10.83 -18.67
C ASN A 137 -8.48 -12.24 -19.23
N SER A 138 -7.66 -12.57 -20.23
CA SER A 138 -7.67 -13.89 -20.90
C SER A 138 -6.88 -14.95 -20.13
N GLU A 139 -6.12 -14.57 -19.10
CA GLU A 139 -5.34 -15.50 -18.28
C GLU A 139 -6.20 -16.14 -17.19
N LEU A 140 -7.36 -15.53 -16.87
CA LEU A 140 -8.28 -16.05 -15.85
C LEU A 140 -9.28 -17.04 -16.50
N ASP A 141 -9.47 -18.17 -15.85
CA ASP A 141 -10.57 -19.08 -16.15
C ASP A 141 -11.91 -18.59 -15.56
N SER A 142 -12.98 -19.38 -15.75
CA SER A 142 -14.34 -19.01 -15.31
C SER A 142 -14.45 -18.92 -13.79
N ASP A 143 -13.83 -19.86 -13.07
CA ASP A 143 -13.92 -19.95 -11.62
C ASP A 143 -13.11 -18.82 -10.97
N GLU A 144 -11.95 -18.49 -11.54
CA GLU A 144 -11.14 -17.34 -11.10
C GLU A 144 -11.87 -16.02 -11.35
N LYS A 145 -12.56 -15.87 -12.46
CA LYS A 145 -13.37 -14.67 -12.73
C LYS A 145 -14.52 -14.53 -11.74
N GLU A 146 -15.21 -15.61 -11.43
CA GLU A 146 -16.28 -15.63 -10.42
C GLU A 146 -15.72 -15.26 -9.04
N PHE A 147 -14.56 -15.81 -8.66
CA PHE A 147 -13.88 -15.45 -7.41
C PHE A 147 -13.58 -13.95 -7.31
N TYR A 148 -12.93 -13.36 -8.34
CA TYR A 148 -12.62 -11.93 -8.34
C TYR A 148 -13.89 -11.05 -8.33
N GLN A 149 -14.97 -11.47 -8.99
CA GLN A 149 -16.25 -10.75 -8.94
C GLN A 149 -16.85 -10.77 -7.53
N GLY A 150 -16.76 -11.90 -6.84
CA GLY A 150 -17.25 -12.07 -5.46
C GLY A 150 -16.58 -11.14 -4.45
N LEU A 151 -15.32 -10.73 -4.69
CA LEU A 151 -14.60 -9.79 -3.81
C LEU A 151 -15.22 -8.38 -3.72
N LEU A 152 -16.16 -8.05 -4.61
CA LEU A 152 -16.92 -6.79 -4.52
C LEU A 152 -17.94 -6.80 -3.39
N ASP A 153 -18.41 -7.98 -2.97
CA ASP A 153 -19.44 -8.17 -1.96
C ASP A 153 -18.84 -8.47 -0.57
N GLU A 154 -17.51 -8.57 -0.48
CA GLU A 154 -16.79 -8.75 0.78
C GLU A 154 -16.47 -7.39 1.42
N ASP A 155 -17.00 -7.17 2.64
CA ASP A 155 -16.75 -6.00 3.50
C ASP A 155 -15.33 -5.97 4.11
#